data_c66731cf8a2316bff901bf49701be9e7
#
_entry.id   c66731cf8a2316bff901bf49701be9e7
#
_cell.length_a   1.000
_cell.length_b   1.000
_cell.length_c   1.000
_cell.angle_alpha   90.00
_cell.angle_beta   90.00
_cell.angle_gamma   90.00
#
_symmetry.space_group_name_H-M   'P 1'
#
loop_
_entity.id
_entity.type
_entity.pdbx_description
1 polymer ?
#
loop_
_entity_poly.entity_id
_entity_poly.type
_entity_poly.pdbx_seq_one_letter_code
_entity_poly.pdbx_strand_id
1 'polypeptide(L)'
;MLSLMCALVSLLAVLPYTTPEYEVEVERDVVYAQAEGYWTHAPVGEKGTVRRLLPELRRTRTLDLDLDIYLPAADSSASRPLLLMMHGGSFFIGHKEEKGQAGWCEYFASLGYVAVSINYRLGFQPTKKDLAAAEKRALADADAALDYLLSRGDLRIDPERIFAAGTSAGAMLALGLAFRPEAGPAGPRPHIRAVGNFWGSVHDLTVLECSDTAILSFQSPDDPVMPYGRGYPFRTSKKGLQPPSQWFSEEMYGTQAVHERALELGLRAEHHACAEPRHRLHIGDDGEYTERFYEIRDRMAAFFAESLQ
;
A
#
# COMPACT_ATOMS: atom_id res chain seq x y z
N MET A 1 -8.92 26.54 56.29
CA MET A 1 -8.13 25.61 55.50
C MET A 1 -8.89 25.37 54.20
N LEU A 2 -8.54 26.14 53.15
CA LEU A 2 -9.12 25.94 51.81
C LEU A 2 -8.25 24.94 51.06
N SER A 3 -8.83 23.78 50.75
CA SER A 3 -8.20 22.76 49.90
C SER A 3 -8.32 23.19 48.44
N LEU A 4 -7.18 23.52 47.81
CA LEU A 4 -7.08 23.81 46.38
C LEU A 4 -7.09 22.48 45.64
N MET A 5 -8.25 22.08 45.09
CA MET A 5 -8.32 21.03 44.09
C MET A 5 -7.78 21.57 42.76
N CYS A 6 -6.51 21.28 42.45
CA CYS A 6 -5.98 21.41 41.09
C CYS A 6 -6.64 20.36 40.21
N ALA A 7 -7.61 20.76 39.39
CA ALA A 7 -8.10 19.93 38.29
C ALA A 7 -6.99 19.89 37.22
N LEU A 8 -6.28 18.78 37.09
CA LEU A 8 -5.47 18.47 35.92
C LEU A 8 -6.44 18.26 34.73
N VAL A 9 -6.66 19.29 33.98
CA VAL A 9 -7.23 19.13 32.63
C VAL A 9 -6.06 18.63 31.78
N SER A 10 -6.02 17.29 31.57
CA SER A 10 -5.19 16.71 30.54
C SER A 10 -5.71 17.23 29.20
N LEU A 11 -5.06 18.25 28.64
CA LEU A 11 -5.21 18.56 27.23
C LEU A 11 -4.75 17.31 26.46
N LEU A 12 -5.69 16.52 26.00
CA LEU A 12 -5.40 15.51 24.97
C LEU A 12 -4.87 16.30 23.77
N ALA A 13 -3.58 16.25 23.53
CA ALA A 13 -2.99 16.85 22.35
C ALA A 13 -3.66 16.22 21.12
N VAL A 14 -4.33 17.06 20.33
CA VAL A 14 -4.89 16.59 19.05
C VAL A 14 -3.71 16.18 18.19
N LEU A 15 -3.72 14.94 17.71
CA LEU A 15 -2.69 14.46 16.80
C LEU A 15 -2.75 15.26 15.49
N PRO A 16 -1.61 15.73 14.97
CA PRO A 16 -1.59 16.41 13.68
C PRO A 16 -2.03 15.47 12.57
N TYR A 17 -2.54 16.01 11.49
CA TYR A 17 -2.93 15.25 10.29
C TYR A 17 -4.02 14.18 10.53
N THR A 18 -4.97 14.43 11.45
CA THR A 18 -6.08 13.51 11.73
C THR A 18 -7.46 14.11 11.47
N THR A 19 -7.53 15.39 11.16
CA THR A 19 -8.77 16.12 10.85
C THR A 19 -8.64 16.76 9.47
N PRO A 20 -9.62 16.56 8.57
CA PRO A 20 -9.63 17.25 7.28
C PRO A 20 -9.67 18.77 7.44
N GLU A 21 -8.73 19.47 6.82
CA GLU A 21 -8.59 20.94 6.88
C GLU A 21 -8.48 21.58 5.50
N TYR A 22 -8.22 20.78 4.46
CA TYR A 22 -7.91 21.29 3.13
C TYR A 22 -8.88 20.74 2.07
N GLU A 23 -9.22 21.59 1.12
CA GLU A 23 -9.72 21.13 -0.18
C GLU A 23 -8.59 20.41 -0.93
N VAL A 24 -8.93 19.57 -1.90
CA VAL A 24 -7.95 18.73 -2.58
C VAL A 24 -7.83 19.12 -4.04
N GLU A 25 -6.60 19.35 -4.50
CA GLU A 25 -6.24 19.49 -5.90
C GLU A 25 -5.54 18.21 -6.37
N VAL A 26 -5.73 17.83 -7.65
CA VAL A 26 -5.16 16.58 -8.18
C VAL A 26 -4.40 16.86 -9.49
N GLU A 27 -3.10 16.56 -9.49
CA GLU A 27 -2.30 16.44 -10.70
C GLU A 27 -2.43 15.01 -11.22
N ARG A 28 -3.01 14.83 -12.42
CA ARG A 28 -3.26 13.51 -12.97
C ARG A 28 -2.25 13.11 -14.02
N ASP A 29 -2.05 11.80 -14.18
CA ASP A 29 -1.27 11.19 -15.27
C ASP A 29 0.17 11.75 -15.37
N VAL A 30 0.78 12.03 -14.22
CA VAL A 30 2.15 12.52 -14.12
C VAL A 30 3.11 11.37 -14.40
N VAL A 31 3.84 11.40 -15.50
CA VAL A 31 4.83 10.39 -15.85
C VAL A 31 6.06 10.53 -14.97
N TYR A 32 6.37 9.50 -14.19
CA TYR A 32 7.52 9.50 -13.29
C TYR A 32 8.72 8.70 -13.83
N ALA A 33 8.48 7.77 -14.76
CA ALA A 33 9.54 6.97 -15.41
C ALA A 33 9.05 6.35 -16.72
N GLN A 34 9.99 5.77 -17.48
CA GLN A 34 9.69 4.89 -18.62
C GLN A 34 10.44 3.57 -18.47
N ALA A 35 9.78 2.46 -18.75
CA ALA A 35 10.40 1.13 -18.63
C ALA A 35 9.75 0.09 -19.56
N GLU A 36 10.52 -0.94 -19.92
CA GLU A 36 10.02 -2.07 -20.69
C GLU A 36 9.07 -2.96 -19.86
N GLY A 37 7.88 -3.23 -20.38
CA GLY A 37 6.86 -4.03 -19.71
C GLY A 37 5.72 -4.42 -20.63
N TYR A 38 4.70 -5.08 -20.07
CA TYR A 38 3.53 -5.49 -20.84
C TYR A 38 2.44 -4.42 -20.82
N TRP A 39 2.01 -3.96 -19.63
CA TRP A 39 1.04 -2.89 -19.41
C TRP A 39 1.18 -2.32 -17.99
N THR A 40 0.53 -1.18 -17.73
CA THR A 40 0.48 -0.51 -16.41
C THR A 40 -0.96 -0.33 -15.90
N HIS A 41 -1.94 -0.55 -16.77
CA HIS A 41 -3.35 -0.31 -16.46
C HIS A 41 -4.20 -1.48 -16.93
N ALA A 42 -5.00 -2.05 -16.02
CA ALA A 42 -5.97 -3.10 -16.32
C ALA A 42 -7.10 -3.11 -15.29
N PRO A 43 -8.37 -2.92 -15.69
CA PRO A 43 -9.48 -2.77 -14.76
C PRO A 43 -9.71 -4.02 -13.90
N VAL A 44 -9.98 -3.81 -12.61
CA VAL A 44 -10.32 -4.86 -11.64
C VAL A 44 -11.82 -5.12 -11.66
N GLY A 45 -12.20 -6.41 -11.55
CA GLY A 45 -13.62 -6.81 -11.45
C GLY A 45 -14.36 -6.89 -12.79
N GLU A 46 -13.78 -6.43 -13.87
CA GLU A 46 -14.37 -6.54 -15.19
C GLU A 46 -14.21 -7.96 -15.77
N LYS A 47 -15.33 -8.58 -16.14
CA LYS A 47 -15.32 -9.95 -16.69
C LYS A 47 -14.51 -10.04 -17.98
N GLY A 48 -13.60 -11.01 -18.03
CA GLY A 48 -12.80 -11.30 -19.22
C GLY A 48 -11.53 -10.45 -19.38
N THR A 49 -11.21 -9.51 -18.49
CA THR A 49 -9.98 -8.70 -18.53
C THR A 49 -8.74 -9.57 -18.64
N VAL A 50 -8.56 -10.55 -17.77
CA VAL A 50 -7.40 -11.46 -17.81
C VAL A 50 -7.30 -12.15 -19.17
N ARG A 51 -8.41 -12.68 -19.69
CA ARG A 51 -8.42 -13.37 -21.01
C ARG A 51 -8.03 -12.43 -22.16
N ARG A 52 -8.46 -11.17 -22.13
CA ARG A 52 -8.08 -10.15 -23.13
C ARG A 52 -6.61 -9.81 -23.09
N LEU A 53 -5.98 -9.84 -21.90
CA LEU A 53 -4.58 -9.48 -21.69
C LEU A 53 -3.59 -10.63 -22.01
N LEU A 54 -4.03 -11.91 -22.01
CA LEU A 54 -3.13 -13.02 -22.28
C LEU A 54 -2.35 -12.90 -23.62
N PRO A 55 -2.93 -12.43 -24.75
CA PRO A 55 -2.18 -12.22 -25.98
C PRO A 55 -1.09 -11.16 -25.86
N GLU A 56 -1.27 -10.14 -25.00
CA GLU A 56 -0.31 -9.04 -24.80
C GLU A 56 0.99 -9.51 -24.13
N LEU A 57 0.98 -10.66 -23.43
CA LEU A 57 2.18 -11.26 -22.83
C LEU A 57 3.23 -11.75 -23.85
N ARG A 58 2.93 -11.66 -25.14
CA ARG A 58 3.86 -12.09 -26.20
C ARG A 58 4.99 -11.11 -26.46
N ARG A 59 4.81 -9.82 -26.13
CA ARG A 59 5.78 -8.77 -26.42
C ARG A 59 5.71 -7.65 -25.39
N THR A 60 6.88 -7.26 -24.88
CA THR A 60 7.04 -6.04 -24.11
C THR A 60 7.14 -4.81 -25.01
N ARG A 61 6.88 -3.65 -24.45
CA ARG A 61 7.04 -2.33 -25.06
C ARG A 61 7.49 -1.33 -24.01
N THR A 62 8.07 -0.22 -24.43
CA THR A 62 8.32 0.92 -23.53
C THR A 62 6.97 1.47 -23.07
N LEU A 63 6.80 1.58 -21.77
CA LEU A 63 5.60 2.07 -21.10
C LEU A 63 5.94 3.34 -20.34
N ASP A 64 5.04 4.31 -20.39
CA ASP A 64 5.02 5.40 -19.42
C ASP A 64 4.51 4.85 -18.10
N LEU A 65 5.24 5.13 -17.02
CA LEU A 65 4.86 4.83 -15.65
C LEU A 65 4.35 6.13 -15.04
N ASP A 66 3.06 6.18 -14.74
CA ASP A 66 2.37 7.39 -14.34
C ASP A 66 1.74 7.27 -12.94
N LEU A 67 1.47 8.41 -12.34
CA LEU A 67 0.88 8.53 -11.01
C LEU A 67 -0.08 9.73 -10.95
N ASP A 68 -0.97 9.71 -9.96
CA ASP A 68 -1.80 10.85 -9.59
C ASP A 68 -1.33 11.40 -8.25
N ILE A 69 -1.15 12.74 -8.18
CA ILE A 69 -0.74 13.45 -6.97
C ILE A 69 -1.92 14.24 -6.43
N TYR A 70 -2.32 13.93 -5.21
CA TYR A 70 -3.38 14.61 -4.47
C TYR A 70 -2.72 15.58 -3.48
N LEU A 71 -3.07 16.84 -3.56
CA LEU A 71 -2.42 17.95 -2.83
C LEU A 71 -3.41 18.70 -1.95
N PRO A 72 -3.02 19.13 -0.74
CA PRO A 72 -3.81 20.06 0.05
C PRO A 72 -3.80 21.45 -0.61
N ALA A 73 -4.96 21.88 -1.10
CA ALA A 73 -5.12 23.18 -1.74
C ALA A 73 -4.86 24.32 -0.76
N ALA A 74 -4.19 25.36 -1.22
CA ALA A 74 -3.87 26.55 -0.44
C ALA A 74 -3.07 26.30 0.86
N ASP A 75 -2.51 25.10 1.08
CA ASP A 75 -1.63 24.81 2.21
C ASP A 75 -0.30 25.58 2.09
N SER A 76 0.07 26.28 3.16
CA SER A 76 1.29 27.09 3.25
C SER A 76 2.43 26.40 4.04
N SER A 77 2.26 25.13 4.43
CA SER A 77 3.26 24.38 5.20
C SER A 77 4.61 24.33 4.46
N ALA A 78 5.70 24.52 5.19
CA ALA A 78 7.04 24.48 4.62
C ALA A 78 7.44 23.06 4.18
N SER A 79 6.88 22.04 4.82
CA SER A 79 7.13 20.63 4.50
C SER A 79 5.90 19.77 4.81
N ARG A 80 5.67 18.74 4.01
CA ARG A 80 4.49 17.88 4.06
C ARG A 80 4.87 16.42 4.21
N PRO A 81 4.12 15.60 4.95
CA PRO A 81 4.28 14.15 4.90
C PRO A 81 3.87 13.61 3.52
N LEU A 82 4.52 12.53 3.09
CA LEU A 82 4.18 11.79 1.87
C LEU A 82 3.43 10.50 2.22
N LEU A 83 2.34 10.23 1.54
CA LEU A 83 1.72 8.90 1.46
C LEU A 83 1.85 8.35 0.03
N LEU A 84 2.59 7.26 -0.14
CA LEU A 84 2.66 6.51 -1.39
C LEU A 84 1.71 5.32 -1.35
N MET A 85 0.68 5.33 -2.20
CA MET A 85 -0.38 4.31 -2.26
C MET A 85 -0.21 3.43 -3.49
N MET A 86 -0.29 2.10 -3.30
CA MET A 86 -0.14 1.10 -4.35
C MET A 86 -1.37 0.20 -4.45
N HIS A 87 -1.91 0.04 -5.67
CA HIS A 87 -3.09 -0.77 -5.91
C HIS A 87 -2.80 -2.28 -5.83
N GLY A 88 -3.85 -3.08 -5.61
CA GLY A 88 -3.80 -4.53 -5.68
C GLY A 88 -3.86 -5.08 -7.10
N GLY A 89 -4.21 -6.38 -7.24
CA GLY A 89 -4.44 -7.01 -8.54
C GLY A 89 -3.41 -8.04 -8.96
N SER A 90 -2.70 -8.62 -7.99
CA SER A 90 -1.77 -9.76 -8.20
C SER A 90 -0.72 -9.50 -9.27
N PHE A 91 -0.24 -8.26 -9.41
CA PHE A 91 0.73 -7.85 -10.43
C PHE A 91 0.28 -8.10 -11.87
N PHE A 92 -1.02 -8.29 -12.08
CA PHE A 92 -1.58 -8.59 -13.40
C PHE A 92 -2.69 -7.63 -13.83
N ILE A 93 -3.50 -7.17 -12.89
CA ILE A 93 -4.57 -6.18 -13.09
C ILE A 93 -4.43 -5.07 -12.04
N GLY A 94 -5.21 -4.01 -12.18
CA GLY A 94 -5.23 -2.86 -11.30
C GLY A 94 -4.82 -1.57 -12.00
N HIS A 95 -5.05 -0.46 -11.36
CA HIS A 95 -4.65 0.87 -11.80
C HIS A 95 -4.76 1.90 -10.66
N LYS A 96 -4.07 3.05 -10.81
CA LYS A 96 -4.00 4.11 -9.80
C LYS A 96 -5.35 4.76 -9.44
N GLU A 97 -6.32 4.75 -10.37
CA GLU A 97 -7.64 5.35 -10.18
C GLU A 97 -8.64 4.40 -9.51
N GLU A 98 -8.21 3.23 -8.98
CA GLU A 98 -9.14 2.38 -8.24
C GLU A 98 -9.78 3.15 -7.10
N LYS A 99 -11.12 3.08 -7.02
CA LYS A 99 -11.95 3.90 -6.12
C LYS A 99 -11.43 3.92 -4.67
N GLY A 100 -10.99 2.77 -4.16
CA GLY A 100 -10.49 2.67 -2.79
C GLY A 100 -9.21 3.46 -2.56
N GLN A 101 -8.21 3.29 -3.43
CA GLN A 101 -6.93 3.98 -3.33
C GLN A 101 -7.07 5.48 -3.56
N ALA A 102 -7.81 5.87 -4.61
CA ALA A 102 -8.09 7.26 -4.91
C ALA A 102 -8.79 7.96 -3.74
N GLY A 103 -9.81 7.31 -3.14
CA GLY A 103 -10.53 7.87 -1.99
C GLY A 103 -9.67 8.02 -0.73
N TRP A 104 -8.75 7.09 -0.48
CA TRP A 104 -7.79 7.26 0.62
C TRP A 104 -6.77 8.36 0.33
N CYS A 105 -6.26 8.48 -0.90
CA CYS A 105 -5.36 9.58 -1.27
C CYS A 105 -6.05 10.94 -1.13
N GLU A 106 -7.29 11.09 -1.59
CA GLU A 106 -8.08 12.31 -1.43
C GLU A 106 -8.25 12.69 0.04
N TYR A 107 -8.62 11.70 0.89
CA TYR A 107 -8.74 11.93 2.32
C TYR A 107 -7.40 12.38 2.95
N PHE A 108 -6.29 11.70 2.66
CA PHE A 108 -4.99 12.06 3.22
C PHE A 108 -4.51 13.44 2.75
N ALA A 109 -4.78 13.81 1.50
CA ALA A 109 -4.50 15.17 1.03
C ALA A 109 -5.31 16.20 1.82
N SER A 110 -6.58 15.92 2.14
CA SER A 110 -7.38 16.81 3.00
C SER A 110 -6.83 16.96 4.42
N LEU A 111 -6.00 16.02 4.88
CA LEU A 111 -5.27 16.10 6.16
C LEU A 111 -3.95 16.89 6.07
N GLY A 112 -3.49 17.27 4.88
CA GLY A 112 -2.23 18.00 4.68
C GLY A 112 -1.07 17.15 4.14
N TYR A 113 -1.30 15.90 3.71
CA TYR A 113 -0.30 15.08 3.04
C TYR A 113 -0.16 15.45 1.56
N VAL A 114 1.00 15.20 1.00
CA VAL A 114 1.13 14.84 -0.42
C VAL A 114 0.75 13.37 -0.50
N ALA A 115 -0.42 13.03 -1.06
CA ALA A 115 -0.85 11.65 -1.20
C ALA A 115 -0.80 11.25 -2.69
N VAL A 116 -0.25 10.09 -2.99
CA VAL A 116 0.06 9.68 -4.36
C VAL A 116 -0.41 8.26 -4.61
N SER A 117 -1.15 8.06 -5.70
CA SER A 117 -1.49 6.72 -6.20
C SER A 117 -0.72 6.44 -7.48
N ILE A 118 -0.02 5.31 -7.55
CA ILE A 118 0.86 4.97 -8.67
C ILE A 118 0.32 3.82 -9.53
N ASN A 119 0.55 3.91 -10.84
CA ASN A 119 0.61 2.76 -11.71
C ASN A 119 2.02 2.17 -11.69
N TYR A 120 2.13 0.87 -11.81
CA TYR A 120 3.38 0.13 -11.94
C TYR A 120 3.24 -0.97 -12.98
N ARG A 121 4.34 -1.54 -13.46
CA ARG A 121 4.31 -2.57 -14.52
C ARG A 121 3.62 -3.84 -14.08
N LEU A 122 2.67 -4.26 -14.88
CA LEU A 122 1.84 -5.43 -14.71
C LEU A 122 2.14 -6.48 -15.79
N GLY A 123 1.69 -7.71 -15.54
CA GLY A 123 1.79 -8.83 -16.47
C GLY A 123 2.99 -9.73 -16.25
N PHE A 124 2.73 -11.04 -16.29
CA PHE A 124 3.74 -12.09 -16.18
C PHE A 124 3.19 -13.39 -16.80
N GLN A 125 4.08 -14.28 -17.25
CA GLN A 125 3.71 -15.64 -17.61
C GLN A 125 3.39 -16.44 -16.33
N PRO A 126 2.45 -17.39 -16.35
CA PRO A 126 2.02 -18.12 -15.14
C PRO A 126 3.08 -19.13 -14.67
N THR A 127 4.26 -18.64 -14.31
CA THR A 127 5.36 -19.39 -13.70
C THR A 127 5.87 -18.67 -12.45
N LYS A 128 6.42 -19.41 -11.49
CA LYS A 128 7.00 -18.84 -10.27
C LYS A 128 8.08 -17.79 -10.60
N LYS A 129 8.95 -18.10 -11.55
CA LYS A 129 10.04 -17.23 -11.98
C LYS A 129 9.51 -15.90 -12.53
N ASP A 130 8.46 -15.96 -13.36
CA ASP A 130 7.93 -14.75 -14.00
C ASP A 130 7.09 -13.92 -13.04
N LEU A 131 6.36 -14.55 -12.09
CA LEU A 131 5.68 -13.84 -11.01
C LEU A 131 6.70 -13.11 -10.12
N ALA A 132 7.74 -13.78 -9.64
CA ALA A 132 8.80 -13.15 -8.86
C ALA A 132 9.50 -12.01 -9.62
N ALA A 133 9.67 -12.16 -10.95
CA ALA A 133 10.20 -11.08 -11.79
C ALA A 133 9.22 -9.90 -11.91
N ALA A 134 7.90 -10.15 -11.94
CA ALA A 134 6.88 -9.10 -11.93
C ALA A 134 6.87 -8.32 -10.61
N GLU A 135 6.90 -9.01 -9.49
CA GLU A 135 7.01 -8.41 -8.15
C GLU A 135 8.25 -7.51 -8.05
N LYS A 136 9.40 -7.99 -8.50
CA LYS A 136 10.65 -7.22 -8.50
C LYS A 136 10.57 -5.99 -9.40
N ARG A 137 9.94 -6.09 -10.59
CA ARG A 137 9.74 -4.94 -11.48
C ARG A 137 8.82 -3.90 -10.84
N ALA A 138 7.70 -4.34 -10.28
CA ALA A 138 6.75 -3.46 -9.61
C ALA A 138 7.36 -2.75 -8.39
N LEU A 139 8.21 -3.43 -7.62
CA LEU A 139 8.95 -2.81 -6.52
C LEU A 139 9.96 -1.78 -7.03
N ALA A 140 10.65 -2.06 -8.13
CA ALA A 140 11.56 -1.08 -8.75
C ALA A 140 10.82 0.15 -9.31
N ASP A 141 9.57 -0.03 -9.79
CA ASP A 141 8.73 1.08 -10.24
C ASP A 141 8.27 1.94 -9.06
N ALA A 142 7.89 1.32 -7.94
CA ALA A 142 7.53 2.05 -6.72
C ALA A 142 8.73 2.82 -6.13
N ASP A 143 9.95 2.27 -6.24
CA ASP A 143 11.21 2.97 -5.93
C ASP A 143 11.40 4.21 -6.80
N ALA A 144 11.25 4.03 -8.12
CA ALA A 144 11.41 5.14 -9.07
C ALA A 144 10.35 6.24 -8.86
N ALA A 145 9.12 5.87 -8.49
CA ALA A 145 8.08 6.84 -8.12
C ALA A 145 8.47 7.65 -6.88
N LEU A 146 9.01 7.00 -5.86
CA LEU A 146 9.48 7.65 -4.64
C LEU A 146 10.65 8.61 -4.92
N ASP A 147 11.64 8.17 -5.70
CA ASP A 147 12.78 9.00 -6.11
C ASP A 147 12.31 10.23 -6.91
N TYR A 148 11.38 10.03 -7.86
CA TYR A 148 10.77 11.13 -8.63
C TYR A 148 10.08 12.14 -7.72
N LEU A 149 9.23 11.68 -6.79
CA LEU A 149 8.48 12.55 -5.88
C LEU A 149 9.41 13.36 -4.98
N LEU A 150 10.46 12.76 -4.45
CA LEU A 150 11.45 13.45 -3.62
C LEU A 150 12.29 14.46 -4.43
N SER A 151 12.43 14.28 -5.74
CA SER A 151 13.08 15.25 -6.62
C SER A 151 12.23 16.50 -6.92
N ARG A 152 10.90 16.42 -6.70
CA ARG A 152 9.92 17.49 -6.92
C ARG A 152 9.92 18.47 -5.73
N GLY A 153 10.83 19.42 -5.72
CA GLY A 153 10.94 20.42 -4.66
C GLY A 153 9.67 21.29 -4.44
N ASP A 154 8.85 21.44 -5.48
CA ASP A 154 7.56 22.15 -5.43
C ASP A 154 6.52 21.42 -4.57
N LEU A 155 6.61 20.11 -4.41
CA LEU A 155 5.74 19.31 -3.54
C LEU A 155 6.06 19.50 -2.05
N ARG A 156 7.23 20.03 -1.70
CA ARG A 156 7.65 20.29 -0.31
C ARG A 156 7.56 19.05 0.58
N ILE A 157 7.87 17.86 0.03
CA ILE A 157 7.85 16.61 0.78
C ILE A 157 8.98 16.61 1.83
N ASP A 158 8.63 16.20 3.04
CA ASP A 158 9.60 15.95 4.11
C ASP A 158 10.16 14.52 3.97
N PRO A 159 11.45 14.34 3.68
CA PRO A 159 12.03 13.02 3.50
C PRO A 159 12.06 12.17 4.78
N GLU A 160 11.86 12.78 5.96
CA GLU A 160 11.76 12.10 7.23
C GLU A 160 10.32 11.69 7.60
N ARG A 161 9.32 12.05 6.78
CA ARG A 161 7.89 11.79 7.02
C ARG A 161 7.24 11.09 5.83
N ILE A 162 7.76 9.91 5.50
CA ILE A 162 7.30 9.10 4.36
C ILE A 162 6.52 7.89 4.89
N PHE A 163 5.36 7.67 4.30
CA PHE A 163 4.47 6.55 4.56
C PHE A 163 4.16 5.81 3.26
N ALA A 164 4.01 4.51 3.34
CA ALA A 164 3.58 3.68 2.22
C ALA A 164 2.36 2.84 2.61
N ALA A 165 1.44 2.64 1.70
CA ALA A 165 0.32 1.74 1.95
C ALA A 165 -0.14 1.07 0.65
N GLY A 166 -0.84 -0.03 0.78
CA GLY A 166 -1.42 -0.69 -0.38
C GLY A 166 -2.34 -1.83 -0.02
N THR A 167 -2.97 -2.38 -1.04
CA THR A 167 -3.88 -3.50 -0.91
C THR A 167 -3.32 -4.73 -1.64
N SER A 168 -3.38 -5.93 -1.03
CA SER A 168 -2.95 -7.18 -1.69
C SER A 168 -1.52 -7.07 -2.26
N ALA A 169 -1.33 -7.22 -3.57
CA ALA A 169 -0.06 -7.02 -4.24
C ALA A 169 0.58 -5.65 -3.92
N GLY A 170 -0.22 -4.58 -3.84
CA GLY A 170 0.25 -3.25 -3.46
C GLY A 170 0.74 -3.19 -2.01
N ALA A 171 0.15 -3.95 -1.09
CA ALA A 171 0.64 -4.07 0.28
C ALA A 171 1.98 -4.83 0.34
N MET A 172 2.18 -5.83 -0.53
CA MET A 172 3.50 -6.49 -0.68
C MET A 172 4.57 -5.50 -1.14
N LEU A 173 4.22 -4.58 -2.06
CA LEU A 173 5.13 -3.50 -2.49
C LEU A 173 5.41 -2.52 -1.36
N ALA A 174 4.40 -2.13 -0.57
CA ALA A 174 4.58 -1.25 0.58
C ALA A 174 5.53 -1.84 1.62
N LEU A 175 5.36 -3.13 1.96
CA LEU A 175 6.28 -3.87 2.81
C LEU A 175 7.68 -3.98 2.19
N GLY A 176 7.75 -4.27 0.89
CA GLY A 176 9.02 -4.35 0.15
C GLY A 176 9.79 -3.02 0.13
N LEU A 177 9.11 -1.88 0.05
CA LEU A 177 9.73 -0.55 0.17
C LEU A 177 10.22 -0.28 1.59
N ALA A 178 9.42 -0.65 2.60
CA ALA A 178 9.69 -0.33 4.00
C ALA A 178 10.81 -1.20 4.61
N PHE A 179 10.87 -2.47 4.24
CA PHE A 179 11.76 -3.46 4.84
C PHE A 179 12.88 -3.93 3.90
N ARG A 180 13.42 -3.04 3.11
CA ARG A 180 14.59 -3.27 2.25
C ARG A 180 15.86 -2.72 2.89
N PRO A 181 17.06 -3.17 2.49
CA PRO A 181 18.30 -2.60 2.98
C PRO A 181 18.35 -1.08 2.75
N GLU A 182 18.86 -0.34 3.73
CA GLU A 182 18.96 1.14 3.71
C GLU A 182 19.76 1.70 2.52
N ALA A 183 20.70 0.92 1.99
CA ALA A 183 21.50 1.30 0.82
C ALA A 183 21.11 0.48 -0.40
N GLY A 184 20.78 1.16 -1.49
CA GLY A 184 20.56 0.60 -2.82
C GLY A 184 21.72 0.91 -3.77
N PRO A 185 21.65 0.42 -5.02
CA PRO A 185 22.65 0.72 -6.03
C PRO A 185 22.84 2.22 -6.32
N ALA A 186 21.80 3.02 -6.10
CA ALA A 186 21.81 4.47 -6.31
C ALA A 186 22.20 5.30 -5.07
N GLY A 187 22.40 4.66 -3.91
CA GLY A 187 22.74 5.33 -2.65
C GLY A 187 21.78 5.05 -1.49
N PRO A 188 21.79 5.88 -0.44
CA PRO A 188 20.88 5.77 0.69
C PRO A 188 19.42 5.86 0.25
N ARG A 189 18.57 5.06 0.86
CA ARG A 189 17.12 5.05 0.61
C ARG A 189 16.39 5.80 1.74
N PRO A 190 15.31 6.52 1.42
CA PRO A 190 14.51 7.16 2.45
C PRO A 190 13.87 6.11 3.37
N HIS A 191 13.78 6.44 4.64
CA HIS A 191 13.13 5.63 5.65
C HIS A 191 11.60 5.76 5.53
N ILE A 192 10.89 4.64 5.52
CA ILE A 192 9.43 4.60 5.58
C ILE A 192 9.01 4.49 7.05
N ARG A 193 8.39 5.54 7.58
CA ARG A 193 7.99 5.63 9.00
C ARG A 193 6.97 4.58 9.42
N ALA A 194 5.95 4.39 8.59
CA ALA A 194 4.96 3.35 8.82
C ALA A 194 4.36 2.86 7.50
N VAL A 195 3.87 1.62 7.54
CA VAL A 195 3.25 0.96 6.39
C VAL A 195 1.83 0.51 6.70
N GLY A 196 0.91 0.76 5.75
CA GLY A 196 -0.43 0.18 5.69
C GLY A 196 -0.40 -1.12 4.89
N ASN A 197 -0.46 -2.25 5.57
CA ASN A 197 -0.47 -3.60 5.00
C ASN A 197 -1.91 -4.13 4.97
N PHE A 198 -2.64 -3.86 3.90
CA PHE A 198 -4.04 -4.28 3.77
C PHE A 198 -4.14 -5.58 2.97
N TRP A 199 -4.37 -6.69 3.69
CA TRP A 199 -4.41 -8.08 3.17
C TRP A 199 -3.23 -8.43 2.24
N GLY A 200 -2.03 -7.97 2.58
CA GLY A 200 -0.78 -8.32 1.91
C GLY A 200 -0.03 -9.45 2.60
N SER A 201 1.18 -9.71 2.13
CA SER A 201 2.07 -10.76 2.64
C SER A 201 3.52 -10.48 2.32
N VAL A 202 4.42 -11.27 2.90
CA VAL A 202 5.83 -11.35 2.53
C VAL A 202 6.21 -12.80 2.21
N HIS A 203 7.25 -13.01 1.41
CA HIS A 203 7.79 -14.36 1.14
C HIS A 203 8.71 -14.86 2.26
N ASP A 204 9.32 -13.95 3.02
CA ASP A 204 10.25 -14.27 4.10
C ASP A 204 10.08 -13.25 5.24
N LEU A 205 9.88 -13.74 6.46
CA LEU A 205 9.71 -12.90 7.65
C LEU A 205 11.01 -12.24 8.11
N THR A 206 12.17 -12.73 7.65
CA THR A 206 13.47 -12.12 8.00
C THR A 206 13.65 -10.73 7.38
N VAL A 207 12.87 -10.39 6.33
CA VAL A 207 12.89 -9.04 5.77
C VAL A 207 12.53 -7.96 6.79
N LEU A 208 11.70 -8.29 7.79
CA LEU A 208 11.30 -7.36 8.84
C LEU A 208 12.45 -6.93 9.76
N GLU A 209 13.59 -7.61 9.72
CA GLU A 209 14.79 -7.26 10.49
C GLU A 209 15.55 -6.06 9.89
N CYS A 210 15.18 -5.65 8.68
CA CYS A 210 15.90 -4.59 7.94
C CYS A 210 15.49 -3.16 8.30
N SER A 211 14.42 -2.95 9.10
CA SER A 211 13.89 -1.61 9.39
C SER A 211 13.12 -1.60 10.70
N ASP A 212 12.98 -0.45 11.33
CA ASP A 212 12.13 -0.18 12.49
C ASP A 212 10.74 0.37 12.10
N THR A 213 10.37 0.26 10.83
CA THR A 213 9.08 0.72 10.28
C THR A 213 7.89 0.15 11.05
N ALA A 214 6.96 1.03 11.45
CA ALA A 214 5.72 0.61 12.07
C ALA A 214 4.74 -0.03 11.07
N ILE A 215 3.96 -1.03 11.50
CA ILE A 215 3.06 -1.79 10.60
C ILE A 215 1.62 -1.73 11.09
N LEU A 216 0.71 -1.23 10.26
CA LEU A 216 -0.73 -1.36 10.45
C LEU A 216 -1.29 -2.37 9.47
N SER A 217 -1.95 -3.43 9.94
CA SER A 217 -2.51 -4.47 9.08
C SER A 217 -4.01 -4.67 9.29
N PHE A 218 -4.71 -4.92 8.19
CA PHE A 218 -6.12 -5.38 8.16
C PHE A 218 -6.22 -6.59 7.24
N GLN A 219 -6.89 -7.66 7.69
CA GLN A 219 -7.20 -8.81 6.84
C GLN A 219 -8.32 -9.67 7.45
N SER A 220 -9.07 -10.37 6.63
CA SER A 220 -9.96 -11.44 7.09
C SER A 220 -9.17 -12.73 7.31
N PRO A 221 -9.37 -13.46 8.42
CA PRO A 221 -8.85 -14.82 8.60
C PRO A 221 -9.33 -15.80 7.52
N ASP A 222 -10.51 -15.52 6.95
CA ASP A 222 -11.14 -16.31 5.89
C ASP A 222 -10.92 -15.74 4.48
N ASP A 223 -9.91 -14.89 4.30
CA ASP A 223 -9.53 -14.33 3.00
C ASP A 223 -9.29 -15.47 1.98
N PRO A 224 -10.04 -15.52 0.85
CA PRO A 224 -9.91 -16.59 -0.13
C PRO A 224 -8.70 -16.42 -1.05
N VAL A 225 -8.03 -15.26 -1.05
CA VAL A 225 -6.94 -14.92 -1.97
C VAL A 225 -5.58 -14.98 -1.28
N MET A 226 -5.41 -14.25 -0.18
CA MET A 226 -4.11 -14.19 0.52
C MET A 226 -4.16 -15.03 1.79
N PRO A 227 -3.07 -15.74 2.16
CA PRO A 227 -3.00 -16.43 3.43
C PRO A 227 -3.06 -15.43 4.59
N TYR A 228 -3.74 -15.80 5.67
CA TYR A 228 -3.77 -15.00 6.90
C TYR A 228 -2.51 -15.21 7.74
N GLY A 229 -2.13 -16.47 7.95
CA GLY A 229 -0.84 -16.89 8.52
C GLY A 229 0.12 -17.31 7.40
N ARG A 230 0.69 -18.53 7.48
CA ARG A 230 1.55 -19.12 6.45
C ARG A 230 0.74 -19.94 5.46
N GLY A 231 0.98 -19.79 4.16
CA GLY A 231 0.32 -20.60 3.12
C GLY A 231 0.54 -20.08 1.72
N TYR A 232 -0.18 -20.69 0.78
CA TYR A 232 -0.19 -20.27 -0.62
C TYR A 232 -1.35 -19.31 -0.90
N PRO A 233 -1.20 -18.34 -1.81
CA PRO A 233 -2.29 -17.48 -2.25
C PRO A 233 -3.34 -18.26 -3.05
N PHE A 234 -4.52 -17.66 -3.26
CA PHE A 234 -5.65 -18.27 -4.01
C PHE A 234 -6.09 -19.62 -3.43
N ARG A 235 -6.43 -19.61 -2.13
CA ARG A 235 -7.00 -20.79 -1.46
C ARG A 235 -8.22 -21.28 -2.24
N THR A 236 -8.17 -22.52 -2.73
CA THR A 236 -9.25 -23.09 -3.51
C THR A 236 -10.57 -23.02 -2.77
N SER A 237 -11.58 -22.42 -3.41
CA SER A 237 -12.96 -22.64 -3.00
C SER A 237 -13.25 -24.13 -3.05
N LYS A 238 -14.17 -24.61 -2.21
CA LYS A 238 -14.60 -26.02 -2.03
C LYS A 238 -14.93 -26.82 -3.30
N LYS A 239 -14.66 -26.31 -4.51
CA LYS A 239 -14.98 -26.91 -5.81
C LYS A 239 -13.78 -27.35 -6.65
N GLY A 240 -12.56 -27.41 -6.12
CA GLY A 240 -11.49 -28.29 -6.63
C GLY A 240 -10.98 -28.06 -8.07
N LEU A 241 -11.22 -26.92 -8.71
CA LEU A 241 -10.94 -26.71 -10.14
C LEU A 241 -9.92 -25.59 -10.46
N GLN A 242 -9.24 -25.05 -9.45
CA GLN A 242 -8.11 -24.15 -9.73
C GLN A 242 -6.80 -24.95 -9.71
N PRO A 243 -5.85 -24.66 -10.63
CA PRO A 243 -4.52 -25.22 -10.50
C PRO A 243 -3.98 -24.86 -9.14
N PRO A 244 -3.32 -25.77 -8.43
CA PRO A 244 -2.75 -25.46 -7.13
C PRO A 244 -1.84 -24.25 -7.28
N SER A 245 -2.12 -23.17 -6.54
CA SER A 245 -1.34 -21.92 -6.62
C SER A 245 0.16 -22.15 -6.39
N GLN A 246 0.52 -23.23 -5.70
CA GLN A 246 1.89 -23.71 -5.53
C GLN A 246 2.65 -23.97 -6.86
N TRP A 247 1.94 -24.04 -8.02
CA TRP A 247 2.61 -24.20 -9.30
C TRP A 247 3.18 -22.89 -9.85
N PHE A 248 2.58 -21.76 -9.50
CA PHE A 248 2.99 -20.46 -10.02
C PHE A 248 3.33 -19.43 -8.92
N SER A 249 3.12 -19.75 -7.65
CA SER A 249 3.48 -18.89 -6.52
C SER A 249 4.29 -19.68 -5.49
N GLU A 250 5.09 -18.97 -4.72
CA GLU A 250 5.74 -19.48 -3.52
C GLU A 250 4.80 -19.40 -2.32
N GLU A 251 5.15 -20.06 -1.24
CA GLU A 251 4.51 -19.91 0.06
C GLU A 251 4.76 -18.51 0.61
N MET A 252 3.77 -17.96 1.29
CA MET A 252 3.80 -16.58 1.80
C MET A 252 3.39 -16.54 3.27
N TYR A 253 3.75 -15.45 3.92
CA TYR A 253 3.35 -15.12 5.29
C TYR A 253 2.42 -13.91 5.24
N GLY A 254 1.14 -14.11 5.60
CA GLY A 254 0.11 -13.08 5.61
C GLY A 254 0.18 -12.17 6.82
N THR A 255 -0.83 -11.32 6.97
CA THR A 255 -0.79 -10.21 7.95
C THR A 255 -0.65 -10.66 9.40
N GLN A 256 -1.23 -11.81 9.79
CA GLN A 256 -1.05 -12.36 11.14
C GLN A 256 0.40 -12.73 11.40
N ALA A 257 1.02 -13.49 10.49
CA ALA A 257 2.41 -13.92 10.66
C ALA A 257 3.39 -12.73 10.63
N VAL A 258 3.11 -11.72 9.77
CA VAL A 258 3.86 -10.46 9.75
C VAL A 258 3.73 -9.73 11.09
N HIS A 259 2.52 -9.64 11.64
CA HIS A 259 2.28 -8.99 12.93
C HIS A 259 3.00 -9.70 14.09
N GLU A 260 2.87 -11.03 14.18
CA GLU A 260 3.54 -11.82 15.21
C GLU A 260 5.06 -11.62 15.15
N ARG A 261 5.65 -11.67 13.95
CA ARG A 261 7.09 -11.44 13.77
C ARG A 261 7.51 -10.01 14.12
N ALA A 262 6.71 -9.02 13.75
CA ALA A 262 6.98 -7.63 14.10
C ALA A 262 7.03 -7.42 15.62
N LEU A 263 6.09 -8.02 16.37
CA LEU A 263 6.09 -7.97 17.83
C LEU A 263 7.32 -8.68 18.46
N GLU A 264 7.73 -9.83 17.90
CA GLU A 264 8.96 -10.52 18.34
C GLU A 264 10.21 -9.64 18.18
N LEU A 265 10.25 -8.83 17.13
CA LEU A 265 11.34 -7.87 16.84
C LEU A 265 11.23 -6.57 17.64
N GLY A 266 10.15 -6.36 18.42
CA GLY A 266 9.90 -5.14 19.16
C GLY A 266 9.43 -3.97 18.28
N LEU A 267 9.00 -4.24 17.04
CA LEU A 267 8.45 -3.21 16.15
C LEU A 267 7.06 -2.79 16.63
N ARG A 268 6.72 -1.53 16.37
CA ARG A 268 5.35 -1.08 16.55
C ARG A 268 4.46 -1.69 15.49
N ALA A 269 3.54 -2.55 15.89
CA ALA A 269 2.63 -3.23 14.97
C ALA A 269 1.21 -3.31 15.52
N GLU A 270 0.24 -3.10 14.64
CA GLU A 270 -1.18 -3.21 14.91
C GLU A 270 -1.85 -4.07 13.85
N HIS A 271 -2.74 -4.97 14.27
CA HIS A 271 -3.38 -5.92 13.38
C HIS A 271 -4.88 -6.03 13.70
N HIS A 272 -5.70 -5.88 12.68
CA HIS A 272 -7.16 -5.99 12.72
C HIS A 272 -7.64 -7.21 11.95
N ALA A 273 -8.13 -8.23 12.68
CA ALA A 273 -8.80 -9.38 12.11
C ALA A 273 -10.25 -9.01 11.74
N CYS A 274 -10.57 -9.01 10.45
CA CYS A 274 -11.89 -8.63 9.95
C CYS A 274 -12.77 -9.87 9.77
N ALA A 275 -14.02 -9.81 10.23
CA ALA A 275 -14.93 -10.96 10.22
C ALA A 275 -15.49 -11.30 8.82
N GLU A 276 -15.44 -10.39 7.87
CA GLU A 276 -15.98 -10.57 6.53
C GLU A 276 -15.13 -11.54 5.72
N PRO A 277 -15.66 -12.68 5.22
CA PRO A 277 -14.88 -13.71 4.52
C PRO A 277 -14.61 -13.30 3.06
N ARG A 278 -13.88 -12.21 2.88
CA ARG A 278 -13.59 -11.61 1.58
C ARG A 278 -12.21 -10.99 1.52
N HIS A 279 -11.65 -10.89 0.31
CA HIS A 279 -10.32 -10.30 0.07
C HIS A 279 -10.36 -8.76 0.02
N ARG A 280 -11.32 -8.19 -0.75
CA ARG A 280 -11.45 -6.74 -0.89
C ARG A 280 -12.39 -6.22 0.20
N LEU A 281 -11.83 -5.80 1.33
CA LEU A 281 -12.63 -5.36 2.49
C LEU A 281 -13.24 -3.97 2.31
N HIS A 282 -12.60 -3.09 1.53
CA HIS A 282 -12.90 -1.67 1.42
C HIS A 282 -13.94 -1.31 0.35
N ILE A 283 -14.23 -2.23 -0.58
CA ILE A 283 -15.20 -2.03 -1.68
C ILE A 283 -16.20 -3.18 -1.67
N GLY A 284 -17.48 -2.84 -1.71
CA GLY A 284 -18.60 -3.78 -1.80
C GLY A 284 -18.73 -4.44 -3.17
N ASP A 285 -19.63 -5.40 -3.28
CA ASP A 285 -19.92 -6.06 -4.56
C ASP A 285 -20.69 -5.14 -5.53
N ASP A 286 -21.30 -4.09 -5.01
CA ASP A 286 -21.93 -2.98 -5.72
C ASP A 286 -20.94 -1.92 -6.23
N GLY A 287 -19.65 -2.04 -5.87
CA GLY A 287 -18.60 -1.08 -6.19
C GLY A 287 -18.57 0.15 -5.26
N GLU A 288 -19.37 0.18 -4.21
CA GLU A 288 -19.40 1.27 -3.23
C GLU A 288 -18.45 1.04 -2.05
N TYR A 289 -18.12 2.12 -1.32
CA TYR A 289 -17.33 2.01 -0.10
C TYR A 289 -18.09 1.23 0.97
N THR A 290 -17.38 0.31 1.63
CA THR A 290 -17.89 -0.39 2.80
C THR A 290 -17.62 0.41 4.08
N GLU A 291 -18.22 0.00 5.21
CA GLU A 291 -17.83 0.54 6.53
C GLU A 291 -16.34 0.32 6.81
N ARG A 292 -15.80 -0.80 6.33
CA ARG A 292 -14.37 -1.13 6.48
C ARG A 292 -13.43 -0.15 5.75
N PHE A 293 -13.89 0.46 4.64
CA PHE A 293 -13.14 1.52 3.98
C PHE A 293 -12.87 2.70 4.93
N TYR A 294 -13.90 3.14 5.65
CA TYR A 294 -13.80 4.27 6.57
C TYR A 294 -12.99 3.93 7.81
N GLU A 295 -13.17 2.72 8.36
CA GLU A 295 -12.41 2.26 9.52
C GLU A 295 -10.90 2.17 9.21
N ILE A 296 -10.53 1.58 8.07
CA ILE A 296 -9.13 1.52 7.62
C ILE A 296 -8.58 2.93 7.44
N ARG A 297 -9.33 3.82 6.78
CA ARG A 297 -8.96 5.22 6.54
C ARG A 297 -8.63 5.94 7.85
N ASP A 298 -9.55 5.91 8.79
CA ASP A 298 -9.45 6.66 10.04
C ASP A 298 -8.36 6.08 10.95
N ARG A 299 -8.25 4.74 11.01
CA ARG A 299 -7.18 4.10 11.78
C ARG A 299 -5.80 4.33 11.14
N MET A 300 -5.69 4.30 9.82
CA MET A 300 -4.45 4.59 9.10
C MET A 300 -3.99 6.04 9.39
N ALA A 301 -4.89 7.02 9.34
CA ALA A 301 -4.56 8.40 9.66
C ALA A 301 -4.05 8.55 11.10
N ALA A 302 -4.74 7.96 12.07
CA ALA A 302 -4.31 7.98 13.47
C ALA A 302 -2.96 7.27 13.67
N PHE A 303 -2.78 6.08 13.10
CA PHE A 303 -1.55 5.28 13.23
C PHE A 303 -0.33 6.00 12.63
N PHE A 304 -0.50 6.65 11.48
CA PHE A 304 0.57 7.41 10.85
C PHE A 304 0.90 8.68 11.63
N ALA A 305 -0.11 9.41 12.12
CA ALA A 305 0.10 10.57 12.98
C ALA A 305 0.83 10.23 14.29
N GLU A 306 0.50 9.10 14.92
CA GLU A 306 1.19 8.57 16.09
C GLU A 306 2.65 8.18 15.77
N SER A 307 2.97 7.80 14.54
CA SER A 307 4.33 7.46 14.10
C SER A 307 5.21 8.69 13.81
N LEU A 308 4.65 9.91 13.90
CA LEU A 308 5.38 11.16 13.77
C LEU A 308 5.90 11.70 15.11
N GLN A 309 5.52 11.10 16.22
CA GLN A 309 5.96 11.46 17.57
C GLN A 309 7.25 10.73 17.93
#